data_5ffde1ac38de283693a14b499f15d5ef
#
_entry.id   5ffde1ac38de283693a14b499f15d5ef
#
_cell.length_a   1.000
_cell.length_b   1.000
_cell.length_c   1.000
_cell.angle_alpha   90.00
_cell.angle_beta   90.00
_cell.angle_gamma   90.00
#
_symmetry.space_group_name_H-M   'P 1'
#
loop_
_entity.id
_entity.type
_entity.pdbx_description
1 polymer ?
#
loop_
_entity_poly.entity_id
_entity_poly.type
_entity_poly.pdbx_seq_one_letter_code
_entity_poly.pdbx_strand_id
1 'polypeptide(L)'
;AQATQVPSQPKPESRPERPSKPFADDQPRRREPPRPEGAGGEAESRDEARQARAERARSHDNPNTGPDAWKKYAARPQASVTHHFFVPCPRGLEGELVKELAELGAEGGIPAPGGVAFKGDIILGWKINLWSRLAIRVLWRVAEGRYRDEDDLYRAALALDWPSWFEVSRTIAVTTVGRNSPLKSLNFASLKIKDGICDRFRGEIGERPSVETHNPDVPLLLYLTDERFSLYLDLTGEPLNRRGYRVQAAAAPLNENLAAGLLKLSGWTPGTPLYDPMMGGGTILLEAGLMALNIAPGLKRHFAFENLKNFDRIEWQRLRKDAEGAMRDPEPLPIFGSDIDPTMVQAAGLNLKAAGLLDCVRIMEADFLNVDPPTPRGIIVTNPPYGVRLTADDMPTFYREIGDNLKQHFPGWTAFMISADPEFPKLIGLSSNRRTPLFNGPLECRFFEYRLVAGGNRKPGK
;
A
#
# COMPACT_ATOMS: atom_id res chain seq x y z
N ALA A 1 -63.89 12.24 31.63
CA ALA A 1 -63.86 10.84 31.98
C ALA A 1 -63.88 10.01 30.71
N GLN A 2 -62.73 9.71 30.10
CA GLN A 2 -62.49 8.55 29.23
C GLN A 2 -60.96 8.34 29.19
N ALA A 3 -60.51 7.28 29.82
CA ALA A 3 -59.12 6.85 29.84
C ALA A 3 -58.82 6.21 28.53
N THR A 4 -57.77 6.73 27.81
CA THR A 4 -57.22 6.14 26.59
C THR A 4 -56.11 5.19 27.00
N GLN A 5 -56.30 3.90 26.73
CA GLN A 5 -55.34 2.81 26.93
C GLN A 5 -54.15 2.96 25.96
N VAL A 6 -52.91 2.86 26.49
CA VAL A 6 -51.66 2.75 25.77
C VAL A 6 -51.48 1.29 25.40
N PRO A 7 -51.17 0.93 24.14
CA PRO A 7 -50.87 -0.43 23.76
C PRO A 7 -49.45 -0.84 24.23
N SER A 8 -49.41 -2.01 24.86
CA SER A 8 -48.20 -2.70 25.35
C SER A 8 -47.27 -3.12 24.22
N GLN A 9 -45.94 -2.89 24.37
CA GLN A 9 -44.87 -3.37 23.51
C GLN A 9 -44.80 -4.89 23.54
N PRO A 10 -44.51 -5.55 22.41
CA PRO A 10 -44.20 -6.99 22.36
C PRO A 10 -42.84 -7.29 22.95
N LYS A 11 -42.72 -8.38 23.71
CA LYS A 11 -41.50 -8.95 24.27
C LYS A 11 -40.60 -9.44 23.13
N PRO A 12 -39.23 -9.38 23.28
CA PRO A 12 -38.35 -9.93 22.29
C PRO A 12 -38.41 -11.46 22.25
N GLU A 13 -38.56 -12.00 21.04
CA GLU A 13 -38.47 -13.43 20.75
C GLU A 13 -37.06 -13.97 20.99
N SER A 14 -37.02 -15.12 21.66
CA SER A 14 -35.81 -15.88 21.96
C SER A 14 -35.18 -16.46 20.69
N ARG A 15 -33.87 -16.24 20.53
CA ARG A 15 -33.02 -16.90 19.50
C ARG A 15 -33.11 -18.43 19.63
N PRO A 16 -33.19 -19.19 18.53
CA PRO A 16 -33.08 -20.64 18.57
C PRO A 16 -31.63 -21.06 18.90
N GLU A 17 -31.50 -21.93 19.88
CA GLU A 17 -30.26 -22.60 20.28
C GLU A 17 -29.75 -23.47 19.14
N ARG A 18 -28.45 -23.42 18.85
CA ARG A 18 -27.77 -24.37 17.98
C ARG A 18 -27.66 -25.72 18.69
N PRO A 19 -27.95 -26.85 18.01
CA PRO A 19 -27.78 -28.17 18.60
C PRO A 19 -26.29 -28.46 18.84
N SER A 20 -25.97 -28.83 20.08
CA SER A 20 -24.70 -29.42 20.51
C SER A 20 -24.51 -30.76 19.85
N LYS A 21 -23.37 -31.00 19.19
CA LYS A 21 -22.95 -32.32 18.72
C LYS A 21 -22.53 -33.20 19.90
N PRO A 22 -22.96 -34.45 19.98
CA PRO A 22 -22.50 -35.38 21.00
C PRO A 22 -21.08 -35.86 20.69
N PHE A 23 -20.24 -35.91 21.73
CA PHE A 23 -19.00 -36.67 21.75
C PHE A 23 -19.35 -38.17 21.61
N ALA A 24 -18.82 -38.83 20.59
CA ALA A 24 -18.78 -40.28 20.50
C ALA A 24 -17.31 -40.72 20.58
N ASP A 25 -16.92 -41.15 21.76
CA ASP A 25 -15.85 -42.12 21.94
C ASP A 25 -16.37 -43.48 21.44
N ASP A 26 -15.74 -44.03 20.42
CA ASP A 26 -15.49 -45.44 20.24
C ASP A 26 -14.77 -45.68 18.90
N GLN A 27 -13.44 -45.84 18.94
CA GLN A 27 -12.72 -46.54 17.88
C GLN A 27 -12.07 -47.80 18.46
N PRO A 28 -12.30 -48.98 17.85
CA PRO A 28 -11.76 -50.24 18.36
C PRO A 28 -10.24 -50.30 18.18
N ARG A 29 -9.56 -50.68 19.26
CA ARG A 29 -8.13 -50.99 19.28
C ARG A 29 -7.81 -52.03 18.21
N ARG A 30 -7.03 -51.68 17.21
CA ARG A 30 -6.37 -52.63 16.31
C ARG A 30 -5.37 -53.46 17.11
N ARG A 31 -5.57 -54.77 17.15
CA ARG A 31 -4.63 -55.76 17.68
C ARG A 31 -3.36 -55.72 16.84
N GLU A 32 -2.21 -55.53 17.51
CA GLU A 32 -0.89 -55.75 16.91
C GLU A 32 -0.73 -57.24 16.53
N PRO A 33 -0.14 -57.54 15.36
CA PRO A 33 0.27 -58.91 15.04
C PRO A 33 1.48 -59.32 15.90
N PRO A 34 1.63 -60.61 16.22
CA PRO A 34 2.70 -61.11 17.08
C PRO A 34 4.08 -60.92 16.40
N ARG A 35 5.05 -60.54 17.19
CA ARG A 35 6.46 -60.45 16.76
C ARG A 35 6.99 -61.84 16.43
N PRO A 36 7.71 -62.03 15.32
CA PRO A 36 8.53 -63.23 15.15
C PRO A 36 9.76 -63.16 16.06
N GLU A 37 9.98 -64.16 16.85
CA GLU A 37 11.23 -64.42 17.56
C GLU A 37 12.31 -64.85 16.54
N GLY A 38 13.50 -64.19 16.64
CA GLY A 38 14.71 -64.66 16.03
C GLY A 38 15.25 -63.81 14.89
N ALA A 39 16.18 -62.88 15.22
CA ALA A 39 17.34 -62.53 14.42
C ALA A 39 18.18 -61.50 15.18
N GLY A 40 19.14 -61.91 15.95
CA GLY A 40 20.26 -61.10 16.42
C GLY A 40 21.21 -60.88 15.24
N GLY A 41 21.04 -59.76 14.51
CA GLY A 41 21.90 -59.45 13.35
C GLY A 41 21.69 -58.09 12.76
N GLU A 42 20.59 -57.38 13.10
CA GLU A 42 20.23 -56.12 12.45
C GLU A 42 20.59 -54.82 13.24
N ALA A 43 21.11 -54.99 14.47
CA ALA A 43 21.47 -53.79 15.27
C ALA A 43 22.83 -53.18 14.87
N GLU A 44 23.79 -53.99 14.45
CA GLU A 44 25.10 -53.53 13.98
C GLU A 44 24.98 -52.81 12.59
N SER A 45 24.12 -53.21 11.72
CA SER A 45 23.92 -52.62 10.42
C SER A 45 23.25 -51.23 10.48
N ARG A 46 22.43 -50.96 11.50
CA ARG A 46 21.79 -49.64 11.67
C ARG A 46 22.71 -48.59 12.24
N ASP A 47 23.62 -49.00 13.10
CA ASP A 47 24.62 -48.07 13.65
C ASP A 47 25.74 -47.80 12.66
N GLU A 48 26.15 -48.75 11.84
CA GLU A 48 27.06 -48.53 10.73
C GLU A 48 26.44 -47.63 9.65
N ALA A 49 25.16 -47.84 9.29
CA ALA A 49 24.42 -46.97 8.36
C ALA A 49 24.24 -45.55 8.95
N ARG A 50 24.08 -45.42 10.25
CA ARG A 50 24.00 -44.13 10.94
C ARG A 50 25.34 -43.42 11.00
N GLN A 51 26.44 -44.19 11.25
CA GLN A 51 27.80 -43.66 11.21
C GLN A 51 28.22 -43.27 9.79
N ALA A 52 27.94 -44.10 8.77
CA ALA A 52 28.20 -43.78 7.35
C ALA A 52 27.40 -42.56 6.86
N ARG A 53 26.18 -42.37 7.39
CA ARG A 53 25.37 -41.16 7.11
C ARG A 53 25.92 -39.91 7.83
N ALA A 54 26.45 -40.08 9.05
CA ALA A 54 27.14 -39.04 9.80
C ALA A 54 28.51 -38.68 9.19
N GLU A 55 29.24 -39.65 8.66
CA GLU A 55 30.49 -39.42 7.93
C GLU A 55 30.27 -38.77 6.54
N ARG A 56 29.23 -39.18 5.79
CA ARG A 56 28.83 -38.49 4.55
C ARG A 56 28.32 -37.07 4.82
N ALA A 57 27.72 -36.80 5.97
CA ALA A 57 27.36 -35.44 6.39
C ALA A 57 28.57 -34.58 6.78
N ARG A 58 29.68 -35.22 7.21
CA ARG A 58 30.95 -34.55 7.54
C ARG A 58 31.87 -34.39 6.32
N SER A 59 31.73 -35.16 5.26
CA SER A 59 32.59 -35.11 4.07
C SER A 59 32.07 -34.17 2.96
N HIS A 60 30.98 -33.47 3.19
CA HIS A 60 30.63 -32.30 2.38
C HIS A 60 31.29 -31.06 3.00
N ASP A 61 32.62 -31.01 2.95
CA ASP A 61 33.38 -29.76 3.00
C ASP A 61 32.99 -28.92 1.77
N ASN A 62 31.81 -28.32 1.85
CA ASN A 62 31.46 -27.22 0.98
C ASN A 62 32.28 -26.03 1.51
N PRO A 63 33.27 -25.52 0.76
CA PRO A 63 34.12 -24.40 1.19
C PRO A 63 33.33 -23.12 1.47
N ASN A 64 31.98 -23.13 1.29
CA ASN A 64 31.07 -22.05 1.57
C ASN A 64 30.22 -22.23 2.85
N THR A 65 30.43 -23.25 3.68
CA THR A 65 29.62 -23.53 4.89
C THR A 65 30.34 -23.35 6.23
N GLY A 66 31.59 -22.87 6.22
CA GLY A 66 32.30 -22.51 7.46
C GLY A 66 31.71 -21.26 8.12
N PRO A 67 31.86 -21.09 9.46
CA PRO A 67 31.39 -19.91 10.21
C PRO A 67 31.88 -18.57 9.64
N ASP A 68 32.90 -18.58 8.80
CA ASP A 68 33.47 -17.41 8.13
C ASP A 68 33.14 -17.33 6.60
N ALA A 69 32.31 -18.22 6.08
CA ALA A 69 31.97 -18.24 4.66
C ALA A 69 31.31 -16.91 4.18
N TRP A 70 30.62 -16.20 5.09
CA TRP A 70 30.01 -14.91 4.85
C TRP A 70 31.03 -13.78 4.65
N LYS A 71 32.24 -13.88 5.24
CA LYS A 71 33.28 -12.83 5.11
C LYS A 71 33.68 -12.56 3.65
N LYS A 72 33.49 -13.54 2.75
CA LYS A 72 33.74 -13.38 1.31
C LYS A 72 32.73 -12.44 0.62
N TYR A 73 31.55 -12.28 1.21
CA TYR A 73 30.43 -11.54 0.62
C TYR A 73 30.06 -10.29 1.40
N ALA A 74 30.71 -10.04 2.55
CA ALA A 74 30.47 -8.86 3.35
C ALA A 74 30.87 -7.59 2.60
N ALA A 75 29.87 -6.85 2.12
CA ALA A 75 30.08 -5.50 1.66
C ALA A 75 30.50 -4.63 2.83
N ARG A 76 31.69 -4.02 2.80
CA ARG A 76 32.12 -3.06 3.81
C ARG A 76 31.25 -1.80 3.74
N PRO A 77 30.72 -1.28 4.86
CA PRO A 77 30.06 0.00 4.87
C PRO A 77 31.07 1.09 4.50
N GLN A 78 30.87 1.76 3.40
CA GLN A 78 31.64 2.96 3.03
C GLN A 78 30.79 4.20 3.30
N ALA A 79 31.30 5.14 4.07
CA ALA A 79 30.80 6.50 4.17
C ALA A 79 30.82 7.13 2.77
N SER A 80 29.66 7.54 2.27
CA SER A 80 29.32 8.02 0.91
C SER A 80 28.75 6.96 -0.06
N VAL A 81 28.16 5.90 0.43
CA VAL A 81 27.57 4.88 -0.44
C VAL A 81 26.26 5.36 -1.01
N THR A 82 26.21 5.46 -2.33
CA THR A 82 24.95 5.62 -3.05
C THR A 82 24.13 4.34 -2.93
N HIS A 83 23.01 4.42 -2.22
CA HIS A 83 22.09 3.31 -2.04
C HIS A 83 21.16 3.16 -3.25
N HIS A 84 20.68 1.94 -3.47
CA HIS A 84 19.67 1.65 -4.46
C HIS A 84 18.31 1.55 -3.79
N PHE A 85 17.34 2.29 -4.32
CA PHE A 85 15.98 2.29 -3.81
C PHE A 85 14.99 1.82 -4.86
N PHE A 86 13.88 1.26 -4.39
CA PHE A 86 12.67 1.07 -5.17
C PHE A 86 11.49 1.64 -4.41
N VAL A 87 10.70 2.47 -5.08
CA VAL A 87 9.52 3.13 -4.49
C VAL A 87 8.29 2.66 -5.25
N PRO A 88 7.50 1.72 -4.68
CA PRO A 88 6.25 1.31 -5.29
C PRO A 88 5.20 2.40 -5.22
N CYS A 89 4.36 2.49 -6.27
CA CYS A 89 3.20 3.36 -6.37
C CYS A 89 2.01 2.63 -7.02
N PRO A 90 0.80 3.20 -7.01
CA PRO A 90 -0.30 2.70 -7.84
C PRO A 90 0.09 2.64 -9.31
N ARG A 91 -0.19 1.51 -9.96
CA ARG A 91 0.16 1.30 -11.37
C ARG A 91 -0.52 2.35 -12.25
N GLY A 92 0.26 2.92 -13.19
CA GLY A 92 -0.13 4.03 -14.05
C GLY A 92 0.30 5.41 -13.52
N LEU A 93 0.83 5.48 -12.28
CA LEU A 93 1.39 6.70 -11.68
C LEU A 93 2.93 6.75 -11.71
N GLU A 94 3.59 5.78 -12.32
CA GLU A 94 5.06 5.69 -12.32
C GLU A 94 5.69 6.97 -12.91
N GLY A 95 5.11 7.54 -13.96
CA GLY A 95 5.60 8.78 -14.58
C GLY A 95 5.46 10.00 -13.66
N GLU A 96 4.35 10.11 -12.92
CA GLU A 96 4.15 11.19 -11.95
C GLU A 96 5.05 10.99 -10.72
N LEU A 97 5.29 9.75 -10.30
CA LEU A 97 6.22 9.46 -9.22
C LEU A 97 7.67 9.84 -9.60
N VAL A 98 8.12 9.60 -10.84
CA VAL A 98 9.44 10.06 -11.31
C VAL A 98 9.60 11.57 -11.13
N LYS A 99 8.56 12.35 -11.51
CA LYS A 99 8.58 13.82 -11.34
C LYS A 99 8.65 14.19 -9.84
N GLU A 100 7.80 13.58 -9.01
CA GLU A 100 7.78 13.84 -7.57
C GLU A 100 9.12 13.50 -6.91
N LEU A 101 9.73 12.37 -7.26
CA LEU A 101 11.04 11.99 -6.72
C LEU A 101 12.15 12.95 -7.17
N ALA A 102 12.11 13.46 -8.41
CA ALA A 102 13.06 14.46 -8.90
C ALA A 102 12.91 15.79 -8.14
N GLU A 103 11.69 16.24 -7.86
CA GLU A 103 11.42 17.43 -7.03
C GLU A 103 11.98 17.27 -5.60
N LEU A 104 12.01 16.03 -5.08
CA LEU A 104 12.57 15.71 -3.77
C LEU A 104 14.11 15.56 -3.79
N GLY A 105 14.73 15.53 -4.97
CA GLY A 105 16.18 15.47 -5.16
C GLY A 105 16.71 14.10 -5.63
N ALA A 106 15.84 13.16 -6.02
CA ALA A 106 16.28 11.91 -6.61
C ALA A 106 16.68 12.13 -8.08
N GLU A 107 17.92 11.77 -8.41
CA GLU A 107 18.42 11.82 -9.79
C GLU A 107 18.25 10.46 -10.48
N GLY A 108 17.96 10.50 -11.80
CA GLY A 108 17.94 9.29 -12.64
C GLY A 108 16.89 8.27 -12.26
N GLY A 109 15.68 8.72 -11.85
CA GLY A 109 14.56 7.82 -11.57
C GLY A 109 14.16 7.00 -12.80
N ILE A 110 14.18 5.67 -12.69
CA ILE A 110 13.84 4.72 -13.74
C ILE A 110 12.46 4.12 -13.43
N PRO A 111 11.43 4.43 -14.23
CA PRO A 111 10.12 3.81 -14.04
C PRO A 111 10.18 2.32 -14.35
N ALA A 112 9.52 1.53 -13.51
CA ALA A 112 9.32 0.10 -13.68
C ALA A 112 7.85 -0.23 -13.34
N PRO A 113 7.29 -1.36 -13.79
CA PRO A 113 5.90 -1.68 -13.49
C PRO A 113 5.57 -1.65 -11.99
N GLY A 114 4.75 -0.69 -11.58
CA GLY A 114 4.31 -0.51 -10.19
C GLY A 114 5.26 0.29 -9.29
N GLY A 115 6.24 1.02 -9.85
CA GLY A 115 7.12 1.87 -9.04
C GLY A 115 8.27 2.50 -9.81
N VAL A 116 9.21 3.10 -9.06
CA VAL A 116 10.39 3.78 -9.61
C VAL A 116 11.64 3.32 -8.86
N ALA A 117 12.67 2.95 -9.62
CA ALA A 117 14.00 2.68 -9.07
C ALA A 117 14.88 3.94 -9.19
N PHE A 118 15.66 4.24 -8.17
CA PHE A 118 16.61 5.35 -8.19
C PHE A 118 17.81 5.08 -7.28
N LYS A 119 18.81 5.96 -7.34
CA LYS A 119 19.98 5.95 -6.48
C LYS A 119 20.03 7.23 -5.66
N GLY A 120 20.47 7.13 -4.41
CA GLY A 120 20.61 8.28 -3.53
C GLY A 120 21.22 7.90 -2.19
N ASP A 121 21.38 8.87 -1.31
CA ASP A 121 21.77 8.63 0.08
C ASP A 121 20.57 8.19 0.93
N ILE A 122 20.83 7.78 2.16
CA ILE A 122 19.78 7.30 3.06
C ILE A 122 18.85 8.42 3.51
N ILE A 123 19.35 9.66 3.59
CA ILE A 123 18.59 10.85 4.01
C ILE A 123 17.53 11.18 2.95
N LEU A 124 17.87 11.02 1.67
CA LEU A 124 16.88 11.12 0.59
C LEU A 124 15.74 10.11 0.77
N GLY A 125 16.05 8.87 1.17
CA GLY A 125 15.03 7.87 1.52
C GLY A 125 14.11 8.34 2.66
N TRP A 126 14.64 9.01 3.70
CA TRP A 126 13.84 9.60 4.77
C TRP A 126 12.98 10.77 4.28
N LYS A 127 13.57 11.65 3.45
CA LYS A 127 12.85 12.78 2.85
C LYS A 127 11.69 12.34 1.97
N ILE A 128 11.85 11.25 1.22
CA ILE A 128 10.77 10.65 0.41
C ILE A 128 9.66 10.10 1.31
N ASN A 129 9.99 9.40 2.41
CA ASN A 129 9.00 8.95 3.38
C ASN A 129 8.19 10.11 3.99
N LEU A 130 8.84 11.26 4.21
CA LEU A 130 8.20 12.46 4.75
C LEU A 130 7.26 13.13 3.74
N TRP A 131 7.69 13.28 2.48
CA TRP A 131 7.07 14.18 1.52
C TRP A 131 6.29 13.51 0.40
N SER A 132 6.59 12.24 0.05
CA SER A 132 5.95 11.63 -1.10
C SER A 132 4.46 11.40 -0.87
N ARG A 133 3.67 11.84 -1.85
CA ARG A 133 2.22 11.64 -1.89
C ARG A 133 1.82 10.39 -2.67
N LEU A 134 2.67 10.00 -3.63
CA LEU A 134 2.38 8.92 -4.58
C LEU A 134 2.95 7.57 -4.13
N ALA A 135 4.05 7.58 -3.36
CA ALA A 135 4.69 6.37 -2.87
C ALA A 135 3.78 5.55 -1.96
N ILE A 136 3.94 4.23 -2.04
CA ILE A 136 3.36 3.27 -1.07
C ILE A 136 4.37 2.97 0.02
N ARG A 137 5.64 2.79 -0.35
CA ARG A 137 6.77 2.49 0.52
C ARG A 137 8.06 3.05 -0.07
N VAL A 138 9.10 3.11 0.74
CA VAL A 138 10.48 3.37 0.31
C VAL A 138 11.31 2.14 0.68
N LEU A 139 11.75 1.40 -0.31
CA LEU A 139 12.45 0.14 -0.16
C LEU A 139 13.93 0.32 -0.48
N TRP A 140 14.80 0.13 0.51
CA TRP A 140 16.25 0.16 0.34
C TRP A 140 16.75 -1.23 -0.05
N ARG A 141 17.29 -1.39 -1.26
CA ARG A 141 17.81 -2.67 -1.74
C ARG A 141 19.14 -2.98 -1.07
N VAL A 142 19.18 -4.06 -0.30
CA VAL A 142 20.37 -4.51 0.44
C VAL A 142 21.08 -5.69 -0.22
N ALA A 143 20.36 -6.46 -1.04
CA ALA A 143 20.96 -7.49 -1.88
C ALA A 143 20.15 -7.71 -3.16
N GLU A 144 20.84 -8.18 -4.19
CA GLU A 144 20.24 -8.72 -5.39
C GLU A 144 21.13 -9.82 -5.98
N GLY A 145 20.54 -10.75 -6.71
CA GLY A 145 21.30 -11.82 -7.33
C GLY A 145 20.44 -12.77 -8.14
N ARG A 146 21.06 -13.83 -8.64
CA ARG A 146 20.36 -14.98 -9.19
C ARG A 146 20.08 -15.99 -8.09
N TYR A 147 19.01 -16.76 -8.23
CA TYR A 147 18.67 -17.88 -7.37
C TYR A 147 18.08 -19.03 -8.19
N ARG A 148 18.21 -20.23 -7.71
CA ARG A 148 17.66 -21.46 -8.29
C ARG A 148 16.68 -22.12 -7.33
N ASP A 149 16.97 -22.00 -6.03
CA ASP A 149 16.25 -22.60 -4.94
C ASP A 149 16.23 -21.69 -3.70
N GLU A 150 15.55 -22.13 -2.68
CA GLU A 150 15.40 -21.41 -1.42
C GLU A 150 16.73 -21.37 -0.62
N ASP A 151 17.66 -22.30 -0.85
CA ASP A 151 18.96 -22.32 -0.18
C ASP A 151 19.90 -21.24 -0.73
N ASP A 152 19.77 -20.86 -2.01
CA ASP A 152 20.47 -19.69 -2.56
C ASP A 152 20.00 -18.40 -1.85
N LEU A 153 18.71 -18.28 -1.55
CA LEU A 153 18.14 -17.15 -0.81
C LEU A 153 18.62 -17.12 0.65
N TYR A 154 18.64 -18.27 1.32
CA TYR A 154 19.20 -18.41 2.68
C TYR A 154 20.65 -17.94 2.71
N ARG A 155 21.50 -18.43 1.78
CA ARG A 155 22.93 -18.04 1.70
C ARG A 155 23.10 -16.54 1.45
N ALA A 156 22.28 -15.95 0.59
CA ALA A 156 22.30 -14.52 0.33
C ALA A 156 21.97 -13.71 1.59
N ALA A 157 20.97 -14.13 2.37
CA ALA A 157 20.61 -13.48 3.63
C ALA A 157 21.71 -13.66 4.68
N LEU A 158 22.26 -14.86 4.83
CA LEU A 158 23.34 -15.16 5.78
C LEU A 158 24.60 -14.33 5.53
N ALA A 159 24.89 -13.99 4.26
CA ALA A 159 26.07 -13.24 3.86
C ALA A 159 26.05 -11.76 4.24
N LEU A 160 24.87 -11.21 4.58
CA LEU A 160 24.71 -9.79 4.90
C LEU A 160 25.03 -9.51 6.36
N ASP A 161 25.58 -8.34 6.63
CA ASP A 161 25.96 -7.88 7.96
C ASP A 161 24.79 -7.20 8.69
N TRP A 162 23.76 -8.00 9.00
CA TRP A 162 22.55 -7.52 9.67
C TRP A 162 22.82 -6.84 11.03
N PRO A 163 23.76 -7.34 11.88
CA PRO A 163 24.09 -6.70 13.14
C PRO A 163 24.62 -5.27 12.99
N SER A 164 25.17 -4.89 11.84
CA SER A 164 25.58 -3.50 11.59
C SER A 164 24.40 -2.57 11.30
N TRP A 165 23.24 -3.10 10.92
CA TRP A 165 22.08 -2.30 10.52
C TRP A 165 21.03 -2.13 11.60
N PHE A 166 20.82 -3.12 12.47
CA PHE A 166 19.86 -3.02 13.57
C PHE A 166 20.25 -3.89 14.79
N GLU A 167 19.67 -3.60 15.93
CA GLU A 167 19.92 -4.33 17.17
C GLU A 167 19.16 -5.65 17.21
N VAL A 168 19.72 -6.68 17.85
CA VAL A 168 19.11 -8.01 18.02
C VAL A 168 17.75 -7.95 18.74
N SER A 169 17.53 -6.93 19.56
CA SER A 169 16.26 -6.67 20.27
C SER A 169 15.12 -6.24 19.36
N ARG A 170 15.42 -5.82 18.12
CA ARG A 170 14.40 -5.42 17.14
C ARG A 170 13.71 -6.64 16.55
N THR A 171 12.40 -6.52 16.36
CA THR A 171 11.59 -7.55 15.71
C THR A 171 11.68 -7.44 14.20
N ILE A 172 11.66 -8.58 13.50
CA ILE A 172 11.72 -8.65 12.03
C ILE A 172 10.51 -9.35 11.45
N ALA A 173 10.16 -9.00 10.22
CA ALA A 173 9.29 -9.80 9.36
C ALA A 173 9.77 -9.77 7.92
N VAL A 174 9.66 -10.88 7.22
CA VAL A 174 9.98 -10.98 5.80
C VAL A 174 8.70 -11.27 5.01
N THR A 175 8.37 -10.39 4.08
CA THR A 175 7.29 -10.58 3.11
C THR A 175 7.88 -10.90 1.76
N THR A 176 7.39 -11.93 1.08
CA THR A 176 7.83 -12.28 -0.28
C THR A 176 6.74 -11.99 -1.30
N VAL A 177 7.12 -11.29 -2.35
CA VAL A 177 6.32 -11.06 -3.55
C VAL A 177 7.04 -11.68 -4.73
N GLY A 178 6.34 -12.46 -5.52
CA GLY A 178 6.93 -13.15 -6.69
C GLY A 178 6.16 -12.89 -7.97
N ARG A 179 6.90 -12.73 -9.07
CA ARG A 179 6.37 -12.74 -10.42
C ARG A 179 7.11 -13.80 -11.25
N ASN A 180 6.38 -14.86 -11.63
CA ASN A 180 6.93 -16.01 -12.37
C ASN A 180 8.08 -16.72 -11.63
N SER A 181 8.11 -16.69 -10.30
CA SER A 181 9.10 -17.42 -9.51
C SER A 181 8.95 -18.93 -9.70
N PRO A 182 10.04 -19.69 -9.89
CA PRO A 182 9.99 -21.15 -9.98
C PRO A 182 9.72 -21.83 -8.64
N LEU A 183 9.79 -21.11 -7.52
CA LEU A 183 9.59 -21.68 -6.19
C LEU A 183 8.12 -22.05 -5.96
N LYS A 184 7.92 -23.19 -5.32
CA LYS A 184 6.59 -23.70 -5.01
C LYS A 184 5.87 -22.90 -3.93
N SER A 185 6.62 -22.27 -3.03
CA SER A 185 6.07 -21.51 -1.89
C SER A 185 6.85 -20.24 -1.62
N LEU A 186 6.22 -19.10 -1.89
CA LEU A 186 6.78 -17.79 -1.55
C LEU A 186 6.90 -17.60 -0.02
N ASN A 187 5.99 -18.20 0.74
CA ASN A 187 6.08 -18.17 2.21
C ASN A 187 7.31 -18.92 2.72
N PHE A 188 7.65 -20.05 2.09
CA PHE A 188 8.86 -20.78 2.45
C PHE A 188 10.13 -19.99 2.10
N ALA A 189 10.13 -19.23 1.00
CA ALA A 189 11.21 -18.30 0.68
C ALA A 189 11.37 -17.21 1.77
N SER A 190 10.27 -16.66 2.29
CA SER A 190 10.31 -15.73 3.43
C SER A 190 10.97 -16.35 4.67
N LEU A 191 10.62 -17.61 4.98
CA LEU A 191 11.22 -18.33 6.12
C LEU A 191 12.72 -18.54 5.94
N LYS A 192 13.20 -18.86 4.73
CA LYS A 192 14.63 -19.05 4.44
C LYS A 192 15.43 -17.76 4.58
N ILE A 193 14.91 -16.62 4.11
CA ILE A 193 15.53 -15.31 4.36
C ILE A 193 15.58 -15.03 5.85
N LYS A 194 14.46 -15.21 6.57
CA LYS A 194 14.40 -15.04 8.02
C LYS A 194 15.43 -15.94 8.76
N ASP A 195 15.55 -17.20 8.35
CA ASP A 195 16.51 -18.13 8.94
C ASP A 195 17.95 -17.66 8.71
N GLY A 196 18.30 -17.22 7.50
CA GLY A 196 19.61 -16.64 7.20
C GLY A 196 19.94 -15.42 8.05
N ILE A 197 18.96 -14.52 8.28
CA ILE A 197 19.11 -13.36 9.17
C ILE A 197 19.36 -13.83 10.61
N CYS A 198 18.52 -14.74 11.13
CA CYS A 198 18.63 -15.25 12.49
C CYS A 198 19.97 -15.97 12.74
N ASP A 199 20.43 -16.76 11.79
CA ASP A 199 21.67 -17.53 11.92
C ASP A 199 22.91 -16.62 11.81
N ARG A 200 22.83 -15.54 11.00
CA ARG A 200 23.87 -14.50 11.01
C ARG A 200 24.00 -13.84 12.38
N PHE A 201 22.90 -13.43 13.00
CA PHE A 201 22.92 -12.86 14.35
C PHE A 201 23.45 -13.87 15.39
N ARG A 202 23.02 -15.14 15.34
CA ARG A 202 23.52 -16.18 16.25
C ARG A 202 25.02 -16.41 16.11
N GLY A 203 25.51 -16.43 14.87
CA GLY A 203 26.93 -16.65 14.61
C GLY A 203 27.84 -15.52 15.11
N GLU A 204 27.32 -14.30 15.20
CA GLU A 204 28.11 -13.12 15.55
C GLU A 204 27.86 -12.65 16.99
N ILE A 205 26.62 -12.69 17.48
CA ILE A 205 26.22 -12.14 18.78
C ILE A 205 25.78 -13.23 19.77
N GLY A 206 25.49 -14.46 19.31
CA GLY A 206 24.98 -15.56 20.12
C GLY A 206 23.44 -15.56 20.27
N GLU A 207 22.75 -14.51 19.89
CA GLU A 207 21.31 -14.33 19.98
C GLU A 207 20.67 -14.17 18.60
N ARG A 208 19.36 -14.14 18.52
CA ARG A 208 18.62 -13.89 17.28
C ARG A 208 17.48 -12.90 17.48
N PRO A 209 17.10 -12.11 16.47
CA PRO A 209 15.92 -11.25 16.53
C PRO A 209 14.63 -12.09 16.63
N SER A 210 13.64 -11.53 17.32
CA SER A 210 12.28 -12.07 17.35
C SER A 210 11.51 -11.73 16.07
N VAL A 211 10.48 -12.53 15.79
CA VAL A 211 9.61 -12.32 14.61
C VAL A 211 8.28 -11.72 15.07
N GLU A 212 7.88 -10.61 14.44
CA GLU A 212 6.59 -9.99 14.63
C GLU A 212 5.99 -9.68 13.25
N THR A 213 4.91 -10.36 12.87
CA THR A 213 4.37 -10.31 11.51
C THR A 213 3.43 -9.14 11.24
N HIS A 214 2.84 -8.54 12.29
CA HIS A 214 1.85 -7.48 12.13
C HIS A 214 2.46 -6.08 12.15
N ASN A 215 3.38 -5.84 13.09
CA ASN A 215 4.04 -4.55 13.24
C ASN A 215 5.53 -4.72 13.59
N PRO A 216 6.34 -5.27 12.68
CA PRO A 216 7.75 -5.47 12.91
C PRO A 216 8.50 -4.14 13.00
N ASP A 217 9.54 -4.08 13.85
CA ASP A 217 10.46 -2.94 13.90
C ASP A 217 11.24 -2.78 12.58
N VAL A 218 11.64 -3.91 11.98
CA VAL A 218 12.44 -3.97 10.75
C VAL A 218 11.73 -4.88 9.74
N PRO A 219 10.79 -4.35 8.96
CA PRO A 219 10.16 -5.10 7.89
C PRO A 219 11.11 -5.27 6.70
N LEU A 220 11.09 -6.47 6.10
CA LEU A 220 11.86 -6.80 4.91
C LEU A 220 10.93 -7.26 3.80
N LEU A 221 11.31 -6.94 2.57
CA LEU A 221 10.62 -7.40 1.37
C LEU A 221 11.59 -8.17 0.47
N LEU A 222 11.23 -9.39 0.13
CA LEU A 222 11.87 -10.20 -0.88
C LEU A 222 11.05 -10.15 -2.17
N TYR A 223 11.63 -9.66 -3.25
CA TYR A 223 11.02 -9.67 -4.56
C TYR A 223 11.71 -10.72 -5.45
N LEU A 224 10.90 -11.63 -6.02
CA LEU A 224 11.36 -12.74 -6.84
C LEU A 224 10.83 -12.61 -8.27
N THR A 225 11.71 -12.87 -9.24
CA THR A 225 11.33 -13.12 -10.63
C THR A 225 11.65 -14.59 -10.97
N ASP A 226 11.64 -14.94 -12.23
CA ASP A 226 11.99 -16.28 -12.74
C ASP A 226 13.42 -16.71 -12.38
N GLU A 227 14.40 -15.78 -12.41
CA GLU A 227 15.81 -16.09 -12.16
C GLU A 227 16.49 -15.21 -11.11
N ARG A 228 15.86 -14.11 -10.70
CA ARG A 228 16.50 -13.09 -9.85
C ARG A 228 15.70 -12.79 -8.61
N PHE A 229 16.44 -12.50 -7.54
CA PHE A 229 15.87 -11.93 -6.33
C PHE A 229 16.40 -10.52 -6.09
N SER A 230 15.59 -9.73 -5.39
CA SER A 230 16.00 -8.47 -4.77
C SER A 230 15.48 -8.47 -3.33
N LEU A 231 16.37 -8.22 -2.38
CA LEU A 231 16.05 -8.14 -0.96
C LEU A 231 16.13 -6.68 -0.51
N TYR A 232 15.08 -6.22 0.16
CA TYR A 232 14.94 -4.85 0.60
C TYR A 232 14.73 -4.76 2.10
N LEU A 233 15.32 -3.74 2.73
CA LEU A 233 14.83 -3.16 3.97
C LEU A 233 13.72 -2.17 3.64
N ASP A 234 12.55 -2.34 4.25
CA ASP A 234 11.46 -1.39 4.13
C ASP A 234 11.67 -0.25 5.13
N LEU A 235 12.01 0.93 4.62
CA LEU A 235 12.25 2.11 5.45
C LEU A 235 10.96 2.73 6.00
N THR A 236 9.82 2.34 5.46
CA THR A 236 8.52 2.97 5.74
C THR A 236 7.83 2.35 6.95
N GLY A 237 7.71 1.02 6.98
CA GLY A 237 6.87 0.31 7.96
C GLY A 237 5.40 0.29 7.55
N GLU A 238 4.53 1.04 8.22
CA GLU A 238 3.15 1.17 7.76
C GLU A 238 3.08 1.90 6.40
N PRO A 239 2.29 1.41 5.41
CA PRO A 239 2.24 2.02 4.08
C PRO A 239 1.91 3.51 4.07
N LEU A 240 2.55 4.28 3.17
CA LEU A 240 2.41 5.74 3.12
C LEU A 240 1.00 6.21 2.76
N ASN A 241 0.22 5.41 2.03
CA ASN A 241 -1.18 5.75 1.77
C ASN A 241 -2.06 5.79 3.04
N ARG A 242 -1.64 5.19 4.14
CA ARG A 242 -2.30 5.36 5.44
C ARG A 242 -1.81 6.63 6.12
N ARG A 243 -2.41 7.79 5.75
CA ARG A 243 -2.00 9.12 6.26
C ARG A 243 -2.34 9.35 7.73
N GLY A 244 -3.26 8.56 8.29
CA GLY A 244 -3.71 8.71 9.68
C GLY A 244 -4.89 9.67 9.89
N TYR A 245 -5.35 10.37 8.85
CA TYR A 245 -6.51 11.27 8.96
C TYR A 245 -7.86 10.56 8.80
N ARG A 246 -7.90 9.33 8.32
CA ARG A 246 -9.14 8.58 8.08
C ARG A 246 -9.69 8.03 9.40
N VAL A 247 -10.59 8.79 10.02
CA VAL A 247 -11.27 8.40 11.25
C VAL A 247 -12.48 7.51 10.94
N GLN A 248 -13.18 7.81 9.84
CA GLN A 248 -14.30 7.02 9.36
C GLN A 248 -14.07 6.58 7.92
N ALA A 249 -14.16 5.29 7.69
CA ALA A 249 -13.98 4.70 6.36
C ALA A 249 -15.31 4.59 5.62
N ALA A 250 -15.34 4.95 4.34
CA ALA A 250 -16.40 4.57 3.41
C ALA A 250 -16.29 3.08 3.06
N ALA A 251 -17.35 2.46 2.53
CA ALA A 251 -17.38 1.04 2.19
C ALA A 251 -16.30 0.61 1.15
N ALA A 252 -15.87 1.52 0.26
CA ALA A 252 -14.83 1.28 -0.73
C ALA A 252 -14.05 2.59 -0.95
N PRO A 253 -13.15 2.97 -0.02
CA PRO A 253 -12.47 4.24 -0.10
C PRO A 253 -11.41 4.23 -1.20
N LEU A 254 -11.28 5.36 -1.90
CA LEU A 254 -10.14 5.62 -2.76
C LEU A 254 -8.86 5.67 -1.90
N ASN A 255 -7.77 5.04 -2.36
CA ASN A 255 -6.48 5.17 -1.68
C ASN A 255 -5.94 6.60 -1.80
N GLU A 256 -5.35 7.09 -0.73
CA GLU A 256 -4.85 8.46 -0.61
C GLU A 256 -3.79 8.80 -1.67
N ASN A 257 -2.86 7.89 -1.91
CA ASN A 257 -1.83 8.07 -2.95
C ASN A 257 -2.41 8.02 -4.37
N LEU A 258 -3.48 7.28 -4.61
CA LEU A 258 -4.19 7.33 -5.88
C LEU A 258 -4.93 8.66 -6.02
N ALA A 259 -5.62 9.15 -4.97
CA ALA A 259 -6.28 10.46 -4.98
C ALA A 259 -5.29 11.61 -5.28
N ALA A 260 -4.13 11.61 -4.64
CA ALA A 260 -3.05 12.56 -4.94
C ALA A 260 -2.58 12.43 -6.40
N GLY A 261 -2.51 11.20 -6.93
CA GLY A 261 -2.16 10.94 -8.32
C GLY A 261 -3.21 11.47 -9.31
N LEU A 262 -4.50 11.33 -9.00
CA LEU A 262 -5.59 11.90 -9.82
C LEU A 262 -5.48 13.43 -9.88
N LEU A 263 -5.20 14.10 -8.74
CA LEU A 263 -4.99 15.56 -8.71
C LEU A 263 -3.78 15.96 -9.57
N LYS A 264 -2.65 15.29 -9.49
CA LYS A 264 -1.47 15.58 -10.35
C LYS A 264 -1.77 15.33 -11.82
N LEU A 265 -2.42 14.23 -12.18
CA LEU A 265 -2.78 13.90 -13.57
C LEU A 265 -3.84 14.84 -14.16
N SER A 266 -4.71 15.42 -13.33
CA SER A 266 -5.70 16.41 -13.78
C SER A 266 -5.06 17.77 -14.11
N GLY A 267 -3.80 17.99 -13.71
CA GLY A 267 -3.13 19.29 -13.81
C GLY A 267 -3.65 20.31 -12.81
N TRP A 268 -4.41 19.87 -11.78
CA TRP A 268 -4.84 20.77 -10.73
C TRP A 268 -3.63 21.31 -9.94
N THR A 269 -3.69 22.59 -9.65
CA THR A 269 -2.69 23.26 -8.82
C THR A 269 -3.39 24.06 -7.71
N PRO A 270 -2.74 24.23 -6.54
CA PRO A 270 -3.25 25.08 -5.46
C PRO A 270 -3.72 26.45 -5.96
N GLY A 271 -4.91 26.87 -5.49
CA GLY A 271 -5.54 28.12 -5.94
C GLY A 271 -6.51 27.95 -7.14
N THR A 272 -6.42 26.85 -7.89
CA THR A 272 -7.43 26.51 -8.90
C THR A 272 -8.68 25.94 -8.22
N PRO A 273 -9.90 26.42 -8.56
CA PRO A 273 -11.11 25.83 -8.01
C PRO A 273 -11.22 24.34 -8.34
N LEU A 274 -11.42 23.53 -7.29
CA LEU A 274 -11.59 22.08 -7.33
C LEU A 274 -12.97 21.71 -6.84
N TYR A 275 -13.64 20.79 -7.54
CA TYR A 275 -14.92 20.24 -7.06
C TYR A 275 -14.93 18.72 -7.18
N ASP A 276 -15.30 18.06 -6.09
CA ASP A 276 -15.62 16.63 -6.06
C ASP A 276 -17.10 16.44 -5.72
N PRO A 277 -17.97 16.24 -6.73
CA PRO A 277 -19.42 16.15 -6.52
C PRO A 277 -19.93 14.83 -5.97
N MET A 278 -19.07 13.82 -5.82
CA MET A 278 -19.39 12.51 -5.26
C MET A 278 -18.25 12.09 -4.32
N MET A 279 -17.97 12.97 -3.34
CA MET A 279 -16.74 12.97 -2.55
C MET A 279 -16.58 11.79 -1.61
N GLY A 280 -17.65 11.05 -1.30
CA GLY A 280 -17.62 10.00 -0.30
C GLY A 280 -17.01 10.50 1.01
N GLY A 281 -16.01 9.79 1.55
CA GLY A 281 -15.28 10.21 2.75
C GLY A 281 -14.29 11.36 2.56
N GLY A 282 -14.30 12.06 1.41
CA GLY A 282 -13.55 13.28 1.13
C GLY A 282 -12.07 13.07 0.77
N THR A 283 -11.65 11.89 0.33
CA THR A 283 -10.21 11.59 0.13
C THR A 283 -9.53 12.53 -0.88
N ILE A 284 -10.18 12.86 -1.99
CA ILE A 284 -9.64 13.79 -3.01
C ILE A 284 -9.51 15.20 -2.42
N LEU A 285 -10.52 15.67 -1.67
CA LEU A 285 -10.51 16.97 -1.02
C LEU A 285 -9.41 17.08 0.04
N LEU A 286 -9.21 16.02 0.83
CA LEU A 286 -8.17 15.92 1.86
C LEU A 286 -6.78 16.03 1.24
N GLU A 287 -6.49 15.23 0.21
CA GLU A 287 -5.18 15.31 -0.48
C GLU A 287 -4.99 16.68 -1.14
N ALA A 288 -6.03 17.28 -1.73
CA ALA A 288 -5.97 18.62 -2.31
C ALA A 288 -5.68 19.68 -1.23
N GLY A 289 -6.36 19.64 -0.08
CA GLY A 289 -6.12 20.53 1.03
C GLY A 289 -4.70 20.42 1.60
N LEU A 290 -4.21 19.19 1.81
CA LEU A 290 -2.84 18.93 2.24
C LEU A 290 -1.80 19.44 1.22
N MET A 291 -2.09 19.32 -0.09
CA MET A 291 -1.23 19.87 -1.14
C MET A 291 -1.27 21.41 -1.15
N ALA A 292 -2.45 22.01 -1.02
CA ALA A 292 -2.62 23.47 -1.04
C ALA A 292 -1.91 24.14 0.13
N LEU A 293 -1.98 23.56 1.33
CA LEU A 293 -1.30 24.07 2.53
C LEU A 293 0.14 23.56 2.66
N ASN A 294 0.67 22.86 1.69
CA ASN A 294 2.02 22.29 1.67
C ASN A 294 2.33 21.45 2.91
N ILE A 295 1.37 20.68 3.41
CA ILE A 295 1.53 19.79 4.56
C ILE A 295 2.17 18.48 4.10
N ALA A 296 3.31 18.12 4.65
CA ALA A 296 3.99 16.85 4.34
C ALA A 296 3.18 15.66 4.85
N PRO A 297 2.84 14.65 4.00
CA PRO A 297 1.98 13.52 4.40
C PRO A 297 2.54 12.68 5.54
N GLY A 298 3.88 12.63 5.65
CA GLY A 298 4.60 11.84 6.64
C GLY A 298 4.85 12.55 7.98
N LEU A 299 4.45 13.81 8.12
CA LEU A 299 4.88 14.67 9.24
C LEU A 299 4.47 14.14 10.63
N LYS A 300 3.31 13.53 10.74
CA LYS A 300 2.77 12.99 12.01
C LYS A 300 3.02 11.48 12.19
N ARG A 301 3.91 10.89 11.40
CA ARG A 301 4.14 9.45 11.39
C ARG A 301 5.47 9.07 12.00
N HIS A 302 5.58 7.80 12.41
CA HIS A 302 6.83 7.10 12.68
C HIS A 302 7.14 6.15 11.53
N PHE A 303 8.42 5.88 11.32
CA PHE A 303 8.89 5.08 10.21
C PHE A 303 9.83 3.97 10.67
N ALA A 304 9.87 2.86 9.92
CA ALA A 304 10.72 1.72 10.26
C ALA A 304 12.22 2.08 10.24
N PHE A 305 12.66 3.04 9.41
CA PHE A 305 14.06 3.48 9.40
C PHE A 305 14.54 4.07 10.73
N GLU A 306 13.63 4.56 11.59
CA GLU A 306 13.97 5.07 12.93
C GLU A 306 14.52 3.97 13.87
N ASN A 307 14.32 2.68 13.51
CA ASN A 307 14.83 1.52 14.24
C ASN A 307 16.21 1.04 13.75
N LEU A 308 16.77 1.67 12.72
CA LEU A 308 18.07 1.30 12.16
C LEU A 308 19.21 2.03 12.87
N LYS A 309 20.38 1.38 12.98
CA LYS A 309 21.58 1.95 13.64
C LYS A 309 22.15 3.18 12.95
N ASN A 310 21.94 3.32 11.64
CA ASN A 310 22.37 4.48 10.87
C ASN A 310 21.36 5.64 10.93
N PHE A 311 20.34 5.55 11.77
CA PHE A 311 19.37 6.61 11.96
C PHE A 311 20.01 7.80 12.71
N ASP A 312 20.05 8.94 12.03
CA ASP A 312 20.47 10.21 12.63
C ASP A 312 19.23 11.00 13.07
N ARG A 313 19.00 10.99 14.39
CA ARG A 313 17.86 11.67 15.01
C ARG A 313 17.92 13.20 14.82
N ILE A 314 19.11 13.78 14.79
CA ILE A 314 19.29 15.25 14.65
C ILE A 314 18.90 15.65 13.23
N GLU A 315 19.40 14.93 12.23
CA GLU A 315 19.08 15.18 10.83
C GLU A 315 17.59 14.95 10.55
N TRP A 316 16.99 13.89 11.13
CA TRP A 316 15.56 13.64 11.00
C TRP A 316 14.71 14.77 11.61
N GLN A 317 15.08 15.27 12.80
CA GLN A 317 14.41 16.40 13.42
C GLN A 317 14.54 17.67 12.58
N ARG A 318 15.68 17.88 11.93
CA ARG A 318 15.89 19.00 10.99
C ARG A 318 14.93 18.91 9.81
N LEU A 319 14.84 17.74 9.15
CA LEU A 319 13.92 17.52 8.05
C LEU A 319 12.45 17.75 8.44
N ARG A 320 12.05 17.30 9.62
CA ARG A 320 10.68 17.53 10.14
C ARG A 320 10.43 19.01 10.41
N LYS A 321 11.37 19.71 11.05
CA LYS A 321 11.26 21.15 11.32
C LYS A 321 11.20 21.96 10.04
N ASP A 322 12.00 21.61 9.04
CA ASP A 322 11.95 22.24 7.71
C ASP A 322 10.57 22.02 7.05
N ALA A 323 10.00 20.82 7.19
CA ALA A 323 8.66 20.51 6.68
C ALA A 323 7.56 21.27 7.44
N GLU A 324 7.67 21.42 8.76
CA GLU A 324 6.77 22.25 9.57
C GLU A 324 6.85 23.73 9.17
N GLY A 325 8.05 24.24 8.96
CA GLY A 325 8.27 25.63 8.54
C GLY A 325 7.84 25.92 7.09
N ALA A 326 7.69 24.88 6.26
CA ALA A 326 7.21 25.01 4.89
C ALA A 326 5.68 24.97 4.75
N MET A 327 4.95 24.65 5.83
CA MET A 327 3.49 24.67 5.83
C MET A 327 2.98 26.10 5.64
N ARG A 328 1.86 26.21 4.93
CA ARG A 328 1.11 27.46 4.81
C ARG A 328 0.07 27.55 5.92
N ASP A 329 -0.25 28.76 6.34
CA ASP A 329 -1.31 28.98 7.31
C ASP A 329 -2.66 28.50 6.78
N PRO A 330 -3.51 27.92 7.63
CA PRO A 330 -4.86 27.53 7.25
C PRO A 330 -5.68 28.73 6.80
N GLU A 331 -6.21 28.66 5.58
CA GLU A 331 -7.09 29.67 5.00
C GLU A 331 -8.20 29.00 4.18
N PRO A 332 -9.33 29.68 3.92
CA PRO A 332 -10.36 29.14 3.04
C PRO A 332 -9.82 28.89 1.63
N LEU A 333 -9.84 27.64 1.19
CA LEU A 333 -9.37 27.21 -0.11
C LEU A 333 -10.53 27.13 -1.13
N PRO A 334 -10.29 27.33 -2.43
CA PRO A 334 -11.29 27.10 -3.45
C PRO A 334 -11.48 25.58 -3.74
N ILE A 335 -11.71 24.84 -2.69
CA ILE A 335 -11.91 23.37 -2.72
C ILE A 335 -13.31 23.07 -2.20
N PHE A 336 -14.11 22.40 -3.04
CA PHE A 336 -15.51 22.15 -2.80
C PHE A 336 -15.80 20.65 -2.93
N GLY A 337 -16.72 20.15 -2.12
CA GLY A 337 -17.20 18.77 -2.22
C GLY A 337 -18.68 18.65 -1.88
N SER A 338 -19.34 17.69 -2.53
CA SER A 338 -20.68 17.28 -2.17
C SER A 338 -20.84 15.77 -2.24
N ASP A 339 -21.84 15.29 -1.54
CA ASP A 339 -22.33 13.92 -1.67
C ASP A 339 -23.85 13.93 -1.40
N ILE A 340 -24.59 13.06 -2.05
CA ILE A 340 -26.02 12.91 -1.81
C ILE A 340 -26.32 12.19 -0.50
N ASP A 341 -25.34 11.40 -0.02
CA ASP A 341 -25.46 10.64 1.24
C ASP A 341 -24.97 11.49 2.42
N PRO A 342 -25.85 11.92 3.34
CA PRO A 342 -25.47 12.71 4.52
C PRO A 342 -24.45 11.99 5.41
N THR A 343 -24.43 10.65 5.41
CA THR A 343 -23.44 9.88 6.18
C THR A 343 -22.03 10.03 5.61
N MET A 344 -21.91 10.18 4.29
CA MET A 344 -20.63 10.46 3.63
C MET A 344 -20.17 11.89 3.90
N VAL A 345 -21.10 12.87 3.89
CA VAL A 345 -20.78 14.26 4.25
C VAL A 345 -20.26 14.35 5.69
N GLN A 346 -20.93 13.66 6.62
CA GLN A 346 -20.46 13.56 8.00
C GLN A 346 -19.08 12.92 8.11
N ALA A 347 -18.85 11.80 7.40
CA ALA A 347 -17.56 11.12 7.38
C ALA A 347 -16.45 12.02 6.81
N ALA A 348 -16.70 12.73 5.70
CA ALA A 348 -15.77 13.71 5.13
C ALA A 348 -15.46 14.84 6.13
N GLY A 349 -16.46 15.37 6.83
CA GLY A 349 -16.27 16.40 7.87
C GLY A 349 -15.38 15.93 9.01
N LEU A 350 -15.57 14.70 9.50
CA LEU A 350 -14.73 14.11 10.55
C LEU A 350 -13.28 13.90 10.07
N ASN A 351 -13.10 13.43 8.85
CA ASN A 351 -11.78 13.23 8.26
C ASN A 351 -11.06 14.59 8.02
N LEU A 352 -11.77 15.60 7.50
CA LEU A 352 -11.23 16.97 7.34
C LEU A 352 -10.83 17.58 8.68
N LYS A 353 -11.64 17.39 9.73
CA LYS A 353 -11.33 17.83 11.08
C LYS A 353 -10.07 17.17 11.62
N ALA A 354 -9.92 15.84 11.44
CA ALA A 354 -8.73 15.10 11.86
C ALA A 354 -7.45 15.56 11.12
N ALA A 355 -7.60 15.96 9.86
CA ALA A 355 -6.52 16.53 9.06
C ALA A 355 -6.22 18.01 9.37
N GLY A 356 -7.09 18.72 10.13
CA GLY A 356 -6.99 20.16 10.37
C GLY A 356 -7.43 21.02 9.17
N LEU A 357 -8.30 20.50 8.31
CA LEU A 357 -8.74 21.13 7.05
C LEU A 357 -10.23 21.54 7.05
N LEU A 358 -10.95 21.35 8.17
CA LEU A 358 -12.40 21.54 8.18
C LEU A 358 -12.81 22.98 7.79
N ASP A 359 -12.07 23.97 8.24
CA ASP A 359 -12.34 25.37 7.95
C ASP A 359 -11.76 25.85 6.61
N CYS A 360 -10.96 24.99 5.96
CA CYS A 360 -10.29 25.30 4.70
C CYS A 360 -11.09 24.81 3.47
N VAL A 361 -11.90 23.75 3.63
CA VAL A 361 -12.58 23.04 2.54
C VAL A 361 -14.10 23.14 2.76
N ARG A 362 -14.84 23.48 1.72
CA ARG A 362 -16.30 23.56 1.80
C ARG A 362 -16.94 22.26 1.35
N ILE A 363 -17.75 21.66 2.23
CA ILE A 363 -18.50 20.44 1.91
C ILE A 363 -19.99 20.67 2.19
N MET A 364 -20.85 20.01 1.41
CA MET A 364 -22.31 20.08 1.57
C MET A 364 -22.99 18.77 1.16
N GLU A 365 -24.18 18.53 1.71
CA GLU A 365 -25.10 17.53 1.22
C GLU A 365 -25.79 18.09 -0.03
N ALA A 366 -25.62 17.45 -1.18
CA ALA A 366 -26.26 17.84 -2.41
C ALA A 366 -26.24 16.71 -3.44
N ASP A 367 -27.30 16.62 -4.21
CA ASP A 367 -27.35 15.79 -5.40
C ASP A 367 -26.65 16.52 -6.55
N PHE A 368 -25.59 15.90 -7.09
CA PHE A 368 -24.82 16.47 -8.19
C PHE A 368 -25.69 16.83 -9.41
N LEU A 369 -26.77 16.12 -9.63
CA LEU A 369 -27.68 16.38 -10.76
C LEU A 369 -28.47 17.68 -10.61
N ASN A 370 -28.56 18.22 -9.38
CA ASN A 370 -29.39 19.37 -9.02
C ASN A 370 -28.59 20.55 -8.44
N VAL A 371 -27.25 20.53 -8.55
CA VAL A 371 -26.39 21.56 -7.96
C VAL A 371 -25.73 22.42 -9.03
N ASP A 372 -25.68 23.73 -8.77
CA ASP A 372 -24.92 24.66 -9.59
C ASP A 372 -23.42 24.61 -9.31
N PRO A 373 -22.55 24.94 -10.30
CA PRO A 373 -21.12 24.98 -10.09
C PRO A 373 -20.73 26.03 -9.04
N PRO A 374 -19.84 25.69 -8.09
CA PRO A 374 -19.45 26.60 -6.99
C PRO A 374 -18.70 27.85 -7.47
N THR A 375 -18.17 27.83 -8.68
CA THR A 375 -17.44 28.91 -9.33
C THR A 375 -17.68 28.88 -10.84
N PRO A 376 -17.46 29.98 -11.59
CA PRO A 376 -17.68 30.00 -13.05
C PRO A 376 -16.78 29.05 -13.85
N ARG A 377 -15.65 28.61 -13.30
CA ARG A 377 -14.70 27.70 -13.94
C ARG A 377 -13.87 26.97 -12.89
N GLY A 378 -13.38 25.80 -13.23
CA GLY A 378 -12.57 24.99 -12.31
C GLY A 378 -12.29 23.60 -12.87
N ILE A 379 -11.84 22.74 -11.98
CA ILE A 379 -11.54 21.33 -12.28
C ILE A 379 -12.44 20.47 -11.40
N ILE A 380 -13.16 19.53 -12.01
CA ILE A 380 -13.82 18.43 -11.32
C ILE A 380 -12.86 17.25 -11.31
N VAL A 381 -12.60 16.69 -10.13
CA VAL A 381 -11.94 15.38 -9.97
C VAL A 381 -12.83 14.55 -9.09
N THR A 382 -13.33 13.43 -9.60
CA THR A 382 -14.28 12.61 -8.85
C THR A 382 -14.13 11.12 -9.17
N ASN A 383 -14.58 10.32 -8.21
CA ASN A 383 -14.68 8.87 -8.30
C ASN A 383 -16.16 8.47 -8.19
N PRO A 384 -16.92 8.51 -9.30
CA PRO A 384 -18.33 8.16 -9.29
C PRO A 384 -18.57 6.75 -8.73
N PRO A 385 -19.73 6.46 -8.14
CA PRO A 385 -20.07 5.10 -7.72
C PRO A 385 -20.08 4.16 -8.94
N TYR A 386 -19.53 2.96 -8.78
CA TYR A 386 -19.56 1.88 -9.76
C TYR A 386 -19.83 0.55 -9.07
N GLY A 387 -20.68 -0.25 -9.67
CA GLY A 387 -20.83 -1.69 -9.43
C GLY A 387 -21.55 -2.16 -8.16
N VAL A 388 -21.60 -1.44 -7.04
CA VAL A 388 -22.12 -1.98 -5.77
C VAL A 388 -23.17 -1.09 -5.10
N ARG A 389 -23.28 0.18 -5.49
CA ARG A 389 -24.18 1.17 -4.83
C ARG A 389 -25.47 1.47 -5.59
N LEU A 390 -25.51 1.16 -6.88
CA LEU A 390 -26.67 1.27 -7.76
C LEU A 390 -26.92 -0.08 -8.39
N THR A 391 -28.16 -0.38 -8.76
CA THR A 391 -28.46 -1.60 -9.51
C THR A 391 -27.83 -1.51 -10.91
N ALA A 392 -27.50 -2.67 -11.51
CA ALA A 392 -26.92 -2.72 -12.84
C ALA A 392 -27.83 -2.05 -13.90
N ASP A 393 -29.13 -2.02 -13.66
CA ASP A 393 -30.13 -1.41 -14.53
C ASP A 393 -30.19 0.13 -14.42
N ASP A 394 -29.81 0.69 -13.26
CA ASP A 394 -29.83 2.14 -13.00
C ASP A 394 -28.56 2.86 -13.49
N MET A 395 -27.43 2.15 -13.56
CA MET A 395 -26.13 2.74 -13.93
C MET A 395 -26.10 3.43 -15.29
N PRO A 396 -26.68 2.87 -16.38
CA PRO A 396 -26.69 3.53 -17.69
C PRO A 396 -27.42 4.88 -17.69
N THR A 397 -28.53 4.98 -16.93
CA THR A 397 -29.30 6.21 -16.80
C THR A 397 -28.50 7.24 -16.00
N PHE A 398 -27.95 6.85 -14.86
CA PHE A 398 -27.13 7.70 -14.00
C PHE A 398 -25.92 8.31 -14.75
N TYR A 399 -25.20 7.51 -15.54
CA TYR A 399 -24.08 8.05 -16.33
C TYR A 399 -24.51 9.07 -17.39
N ARG A 400 -25.66 8.86 -18.03
CA ARG A 400 -26.22 9.86 -18.98
C ARG A 400 -26.58 11.17 -18.29
N GLU A 401 -27.24 11.07 -17.14
CA GLU A 401 -27.63 12.22 -16.32
C GLU A 401 -26.43 13.03 -15.88
N ILE A 402 -25.35 12.36 -15.39
CA ILE A 402 -24.07 13.01 -15.12
C ILE A 402 -23.56 13.77 -16.35
N GLY A 403 -23.53 13.11 -17.51
CA GLY A 403 -23.03 13.72 -18.73
C GLY A 403 -23.87 14.90 -19.21
N ASP A 404 -25.17 14.84 -19.05
CA ASP A 404 -26.09 15.91 -19.44
C ASP A 404 -25.99 17.08 -18.44
N ASN A 405 -25.91 16.83 -17.13
CA ASN A 405 -25.67 17.84 -16.13
C ASN A 405 -24.35 18.60 -16.37
N LEU A 406 -23.28 17.88 -16.66
CA LEU A 406 -21.97 18.49 -16.98
C LEU A 406 -22.05 19.42 -18.23
N LYS A 407 -22.78 19.05 -19.29
CA LYS A 407 -22.94 19.87 -20.48
C LYS A 407 -23.75 21.13 -20.22
N GLN A 408 -24.77 21.02 -19.38
CA GLN A 408 -25.76 22.09 -19.16
C GLN A 408 -25.26 23.10 -18.14
N HIS A 409 -24.69 22.65 -17.04
CA HIS A 409 -24.40 23.46 -15.87
C HIS A 409 -22.91 23.78 -15.65
N PHE A 410 -21.98 23.02 -16.26
CA PHE A 410 -20.54 23.21 -16.05
C PHE A 410 -19.74 23.67 -17.27
N PRO A 411 -20.26 24.56 -18.12
CA PRO A 411 -19.43 25.11 -19.21
C PRO A 411 -18.24 25.90 -18.64
N GLY A 412 -17.05 25.69 -19.23
CA GLY A 412 -15.80 26.31 -18.75
C GLY A 412 -15.05 25.48 -17.72
N TRP A 413 -15.60 24.35 -17.28
CA TRP A 413 -14.93 23.39 -16.40
C TRP A 413 -14.21 22.30 -17.20
N THR A 414 -13.23 21.66 -16.56
CA THR A 414 -12.69 20.39 -17.05
C THR A 414 -12.98 19.32 -16.02
N ALA A 415 -13.71 18.28 -16.42
CA ALA A 415 -14.07 17.17 -15.55
C ALA A 415 -13.14 15.98 -15.78
N PHE A 416 -12.66 15.44 -14.67
CA PHE A 416 -11.85 14.22 -14.61
C PHE A 416 -12.58 13.19 -13.76
N MET A 417 -12.80 11.99 -14.33
CA MET A 417 -13.52 10.91 -13.67
C MET A 417 -12.75 9.61 -13.76
N ILE A 418 -12.58 8.92 -12.64
CA ILE A 418 -12.03 7.57 -12.63
C ILE A 418 -13.18 6.56 -12.65
N SER A 419 -13.11 5.58 -13.53
CA SER A 419 -14.07 4.47 -13.56
C SER A 419 -13.40 3.16 -13.95
N ALA A 420 -13.87 2.07 -13.35
CA ALA A 420 -13.53 0.70 -13.74
C ALA A 420 -14.54 0.12 -14.73
N ASP A 421 -15.67 0.79 -14.95
CA ASP A 421 -16.71 0.33 -15.85
C ASP A 421 -16.31 0.57 -17.32
N PRO A 422 -16.18 -0.48 -18.15
CA PRO A 422 -15.84 -0.34 -19.57
C PRO A 422 -16.91 0.36 -20.39
N GLU A 423 -18.18 0.36 -19.96
CA GLU A 423 -19.30 1.01 -20.64
C GLU A 423 -19.44 2.50 -20.30
N PHE A 424 -18.85 2.95 -19.19
CA PHE A 424 -18.89 4.34 -18.73
C PHE A 424 -18.63 5.37 -19.85
N PRO A 425 -17.57 5.26 -20.69
CA PRO A 425 -17.29 6.26 -21.72
C PRO A 425 -18.30 6.27 -22.88
N LYS A 426 -19.10 5.21 -23.05
CA LYS A 426 -20.18 5.16 -24.05
C LYS A 426 -21.46 5.75 -23.50
N LEU A 427 -21.74 5.55 -22.23
CA LEU A 427 -22.98 5.90 -21.57
C LEU A 427 -23.03 7.37 -21.13
N ILE A 428 -21.91 7.98 -20.73
CA ILE A 428 -21.85 9.37 -20.28
C ILE A 428 -22.19 10.41 -21.37
N GLY A 429 -22.21 10.01 -22.62
CA GLY A 429 -22.59 10.89 -23.71
C GLY A 429 -21.64 12.08 -23.98
N LEU A 430 -20.43 12.03 -23.43
CA LEU A 430 -19.36 13.00 -23.64
C LEU A 430 -18.17 12.36 -24.39
N SER A 431 -17.53 13.14 -25.26
CA SER A 431 -16.29 12.70 -25.91
C SER A 431 -15.08 12.99 -25.01
N SER A 432 -14.40 11.96 -24.57
CA SER A 432 -13.21 12.12 -23.73
C SER A 432 -12.03 12.69 -24.52
N ASN A 433 -11.34 13.69 -23.95
CA ASN A 433 -10.13 14.28 -24.51
C ASN A 433 -8.91 13.38 -24.28
N ARG A 434 -8.84 12.74 -23.12
CA ARG A 434 -7.77 11.82 -22.73
C ARG A 434 -8.34 10.67 -21.90
N ARG A 435 -7.66 9.51 -21.99
CA ARG A 435 -7.96 8.31 -21.20
C ARG A 435 -6.64 7.77 -20.65
N THR A 436 -6.44 7.84 -19.34
CA THR A 436 -5.21 7.36 -18.69
C THR A 436 -5.51 6.04 -17.98
N PRO A 437 -4.83 4.94 -18.32
CA PRO A 437 -4.96 3.68 -17.59
C PRO A 437 -4.41 3.84 -16.18
N LEU A 438 -5.17 3.38 -15.18
CA LEU A 438 -4.81 3.40 -13.76
C LEU A 438 -5.28 2.12 -13.08
N PHE A 439 -4.83 1.91 -11.84
CA PHE A 439 -5.27 0.78 -11.02
C PHE A 439 -5.66 1.27 -9.62
N ASN A 440 -6.87 0.91 -9.20
CA ASN A 440 -7.32 1.08 -7.81
C ASN A 440 -7.20 -0.27 -7.09
N GLY A 441 -6.07 -0.50 -6.44
CA GLY A 441 -5.71 -1.84 -5.96
C GLY A 441 -5.59 -2.83 -7.14
N PRO A 442 -6.30 -3.97 -7.11
CA PRO A 442 -6.30 -4.94 -8.22
C PRO A 442 -7.18 -4.51 -9.40
N LEU A 443 -8.05 -3.52 -9.23
CA LEU A 443 -9.07 -3.13 -10.20
C LEU A 443 -8.48 -2.22 -11.27
N GLU A 444 -8.54 -2.64 -12.52
CA GLU A 444 -8.16 -1.81 -13.66
C GLU A 444 -9.19 -0.71 -13.89
N CYS A 445 -8.73 0.53 -13.94
CA CYS A 445 -9.53 1.71 -14.11
C CYS A 445 -9.04 2.55 -15.30
N ARG A 446 -9.86 3.48 -15.72
CA ARG A 446 -9.49 4.54 -16.66
C ARG A 446 -9.82 5.89 -16.02
N PHE A 447 -8.93 6.85 -16.16
CA PHE A 447 -9.14 8.24 -15.77
C PHE A 447 -9.43 9.04 -17.04
N PHE A 448 -10.65 9.57 -17.13
CA PHE A 448 -11.18 10.23 -18.32
C PHE A 448 -11.15 11.75 -18.12
N GLU A 449 -10.71 12.49 -19.16
CA GLU A 449 -10.74 13.95 -19.22
C GLU A 449 -11.86 14.40 -20.15
N TYR A 450 -12.70 15.35 -19.68
CA TYR A 450 -13.77 15.97 -20.45
C TYR A 450 -13.67 17.49 -20.32
N ARG A 451 -13.38 18.19 -21.42
CA ARG A 451 -13.41 19.66 -21.48
C ARG A 451 -14.81 20.12 -21.82
N LEU A 452 -15.43 20.89 -20.93
CA LEU A 452 -16.81 21.32 -21.03
C LEU A 452 -16.86 22.73 -21.64
N VAL A 453 -17.37 22.82 -22.85
CA VAL A 453 -17.49 24.08 -23.60
C VAL A 453 -18.96 24.43 -23.84
N ALA A 454 -19.31 25.71 -23.76
CA ALA A 454 -20.64 26.19 -24.08
C ALA A 454 -21.00 25.85 -25.56
N GLY A 455 -22.17 25.25 -25.81
CA GLY A 455 -22.62 24.93 -27.13
C GLY A 455 -22.33 23.54 -27.66
N GLY A 456 -21.72 22.68 -26.88
CA GLY A 456 -21.46 21.24 -27.15
C GLY A 456 -20.28 20.99 -28.09
N ASN A 457 -19.58 19.88 -27.82
CA ASN A 457 -18.47 19.35 -28.62
C ASN A 457 -18.99 18.65 -29.93
N ARG A 458 -19.92 19.25 -30.65
CA ARG A 458 -20.25 18.76 -32.02
C ARG A 458 -19.05 19.10 -32.90
N LYS A 459 -18.32 18.10 -33.40
CA LYS A 459 -17.44 18.30 -34.55
C LYS A 459 -18.29 18.92 -35.67
N PRO A 460 -17.82 20.01 -36.32
CA PRO A 460 -18.48 20.46 -37.53
C PRO A 460 -18.57 19.26 -38.47
N GLY A 461 -19.80 18.99 -38.94
CA GLY A 461 -20.06 17.86 -39.83
C GLY A 461 -19.10 17.89 -41.02
N LYS A 462 -18.51 16.70 -41.30
CA LYS A 462 -17.91 16.44 -42.60
C LYS A 462 -19.02 16.30 -43.62
#